data_e57e73e7b897c782ee72387b44695037
#
_entry.id   e57e73e7b897c782ee72387b44695037
#
_cell.length_a   1.000
_cell.length_b   1.000
_cell.length_c   1.000
_cell.angle_alpha   90.00
_cell.angle_beta   90.00
_cell.angle_gamma   90.00
#
_symmetry.space_group_name_H-M   'P 1'
#
loop_
_entity.id
_entity.type
_entity.pdbx_description
1 polymer ?
#
loop_
_entity_poly.entity_id
_entity_poly.type
_entity_poly.pdbx_seq_one_letter_code
_entity_poly.pdbx_strand_id
1 'polypeptide(L)'
;MLSLRNRWLIVGLLVLSFGIAVRSWALAAEPMWLDEAYSAYAASKGWHFLWNVVPRYETHPPFYYSVLRAWTLIVGDGLMGHRLLGVVAGSIALPVTALAARDAARASGLADRAGLIAVLALAAAAVSPVLVEMAREVRPYPLMIMTYALGTWALVRIAARGSIRGWSYAAYLACVALMLWLHNMGPLYAAAMGLALLVVAWPKGAHDWGWLVGGLAIVLLAWSPALLILLDQAPMWIKSTWLTFSTVNLWRRVTQIWAGNGDGLRAAVGLLVLAALWRVRGHATGRRIAGALLILALFPVAVSLILSATVAPVFIIRTMTALAVPAMLLIGIGAGGYAGWAKWPLWAALIYLLVDQGKTDVHARIANRPQEDWYAAVRWIGARAKPGDLVYAYPNESALPFDRAVRDLGLPLRTRPIPGAVPVLNPPPGSRYVSGSRGVPSLDQVHLHAIATDGVSRAAPTIWLVRGGPWAYDKGDVFLHELEAAGRMNTGHYYRFPIDIVGLTARRDGPEGAGAAR
;
A
#
# COMPACT_ATOMS: atom_id res chain seq x y z
N MET A 1 -32.10 15.04 29.65
CA MET A 1 -31.12 15.51 28.65
C MET A 1 -29.84 14.69 28.73
N LEU A 2 -29.35 14.15 27.61
CA LEU A 2 -28.06 13.44 27.59
C LEU A 2 -26.92 14.40 27.97
N SER A 3 -25.96 13.93 28.80
CA SER A 3 -24.77 14.72 29.12
C SER A 3 -23.98 15.03 27.84
N LEU A 4 -23.24 16.17 27.79
CA LEU A 4 -22.39 16.53 26.63
C LEU A 4 -21.43 15.39 26.26
N ARG A 5 -20.93 14.66 27.23
CA ARG A 5 -20.04 13.50 27.04
C ARG A 5 -20.75 12.39 26.25
N ASN A 6 -22.01 12.09 26.57
CA ASN A 6 -22.79 11.04 25.90
C ASN A 6 -23.14 11.43 24.45
N ARG A 7 -23.36 12.73 24.17
CA ARG A 7 -23.64 13.22 22.81
C ARG A 7 -22.45 12.98 21.87
N TRP A 8 -21.21 13.34 22.30
CA TRP A 8 -20.02 13.11 21.48
C TRP A 8 -19.70 11.63 21.29
N LEU A 9 -20.03 10.78 22.27
CA LEU A 9 -19.89 9.34 22.14
C LEU A 9 -20.84 8.79 21.04
N ILE A 10 -22.12 9.17 21.08
CA ILE A 10 -23.10 8.73 20.08
C ILE A 10 -22.70 9.18 18.67
N VAL A 11 -22.37 10.46 18.50
CA VAL A 11 -21.91 10.98 17.18
C VAL A 11 -20.63 10.25 16.73
N GLY A 12 -19.70 10.02 17.63
CA GLY A 12 -18.47 9.26 17.34
C GLY A 12 -18.75 7.83 16.88
N LEU A 13 -19.69 7.14 17.51
CA LEU A 13 -20.11 5.78 17.10
C LEU A 13 -20.76 5.78 15.71
N LEU A 14 -21.61 6.77 15.40
CA LEU A 14 -22.22 6.90 14.07
C LEU A 14 -21.16 7.14 12.98
N VAL A 15 -20.22 8.04 13.23
CA VAL A 15 -19.11 8.31 12.30
C VAL A 15 -18.20 7.10 12.13
N LEU A 16 -17.91 6.37 13.22
CA LEU A 16 -17.14 5.13 13.17
C LEU A 16 -17.84 4.06 12.33
N SER A 17 -19.14 3.85 12.58
CA SER A 17 -19.96 2.89 11.80
C SER A 17 -19.97 3.24 10.32
N PHE A 18 -20.13 4.53 9.98
CA PHE A 18 -20.04 5.01 8.61
C PHE A 18 -18.65 4.73 8.00
N GLY A 19 -17.57 5.05 8.72
CA GLY A 19 -16.21 4.81 8.26
C GLY A 19 -15.89 3.33 8.03
N ILE A 20 -16.45 2.42 8.85
CA ILE A 20 -16.36 0.96 8.66
C ILE A 20 -17.15 0.55 7.41
N ALA A 21 -18.38 1.05 7.26
CA ALA A 21 -19.24 0.73 6.12
C ALA A 21 -18.60 1.10 4.78
N VAL A 22 -18.00 2.30 4.68
CA VAL A 22 -17.30 2.75 3.46
C VAL A 22 -16.12 1.85 3.12
N ARG A 23 -15.35 1.39 4.12
CA ARG A 23 -14.22 0.46 3.93
C ARG A 23 -14.66 -0.94 3.50
N SER A 24 -15.83 -1.37 3.93
CA SER A 24 -16.37 -2.71 3.66
C SER A 24 -17.20 -2.78 2.39
N TRP A 25 -17.64 -1.63 1.83
CA TRP A 25 -18.55 -1.60 0.69
C TRP A 25 -17.91 -2.15 -0.58
N ALA A 26 -18.57 -3.11 -1.24
CA ALA A 26 -18.14 -3.74 -2.50
C ALA A 26 -16.70 -4.29 -2.45
N LEU A 27 -16.31 -4.88 -1.31
CA LEU A 27 -14.93 -5.32 -1.05
C LEU A 27 -14.45 -6.40 -2.02
N ALA A 28 -15.35 -7.23 -2.55
CA ALA A 28 -15.04 -8.31 -3.48
C ALA A 28 -15.38 -7.97 -4.96
N ALA A 29 -15.73 -6.72 -5.26
CA ALA A 29 -16.17 -6.35 -6.61
C ALA A 29 -15.02 -6.30 -7.64
N GLU A 30 -13.82 -5.99 -7.19
CA GLU A 30 -12.64 -5.82 -8.04
C GLU A 30 -11.67 -7.00 -7.88
N PRO A 31 -11.00 -7.45 -8.97
CA PRO A 31 -9.96 -8.48 -8.87
C PRO A 31 -8.78 -8.02 -8.02
N MET A 32 -7.96 -8.94 -7.56
CA MET A 32 -6.64 -8.60 -7.02
C MET A 32 -5.75 -8.08 -8.15
N TRP A 33 -5.11 -6.92 -7.92
CA TRP A 33 -4.02 -6.47 -8.77
C TRP A 33 -2.70 -7.17 -8.39
N LEU A 34 -1.63 -6.96 -9.17
CA LEU A 34 -0.41 -7.75 -9.08
C LEU A 34 0.15 -7.87 -7.65
N ASP A 35 0.30 -6.75 -6.93
CA ASP A 35 0.89 -6.79 -5.59
C ASP A 35 -0.02 -7.47 -4.54
N GLU A 36 -1.36 -7.38 -4.67
CA GLU A 36 -2.30 -8.11 -3.82
C GLU A 36 -2.21 -9.62 -4.09
N ALA A 37 -2.21 -9.99 -5.37
CA ALA A 37 -2.11 -11.38 -5.80
C ALA A 37 -0.78 -12.01 -5.35
N TYR A 38 0.32 -11.25 -5.39
CA TYR A 38 1.60 -11.67 -4.84
C TYR A 38 1.51 -11.90 -3.32
N SER A 39 0.89 -10.99 -2.58
CA SER A 39 0.74 -11.12 -1.13
C SER A 39 -0.05 -12.38 -0.75
N ALA A 40 -1.18 -12.63 -1.46
CA ALA A 40 -1.99 -13.82 -1.28
C ALA A 40 -1.21 -15.10 -1.66
N TYR A 41 -0.49 -15.07 -2.78
CA TYR A 41 0.38 -16.16 -3.22
C TYR A 41 1.44 -16.50 -2.18
N ALA A 42 2.21 -15.51 -1.72
CA ALA A 42 3.26 -15.73 -0.71
C ALA A 42 2.68 -16.34 0.58
N ALA A 43 1.56 -15.79 1.08
CA ALA A 43 0.89 -16.31 2.26
C ALA A 43 0.40 -17.76 2.08
N SER A 44 -0.05 -18.16 0.88
CA SER A 44 -0.53 -19.52 0.59
C SER A 44 0.59 -20.59 0.62
N LYS A 45 1.84 -20.22 0.35
CA LYS A 45 2.98 -21.14 0.24
C LYS A 45 3.49 -21.72 1.56
N GLY A 46 3.07 -21.19 2.69
CA GLY A 46 3.42 -21.72 4.01
C GLY A 46 4.61 -21.06 4.69
N TRP A 47 4.82 -21.41 5.97
CA TRP A 47 5.81 -20.75 6.84
C TRP A 47 7.24 -20.93 6.35
N HIS A 48 7.60 -22.10 5.84
CA HIS A 48 8.93 -22.34 5.29
C HIS A 48 9.23 -21.40 4.12
N PHE A 49 8.29 -21.25 3.19
CA PHE A 49 8.45 -20.34 2.06
C PHE A 49 8.63 -18.88 2.53
N LEU A 50 7.79 -18.44 3.49
CA LEU A 50 7.84 -17.08 3.99
C LEU A 50 9.18 -16.71 4.65
N TRP A 51 9.75 -17.61 5.43
CA TRP A 51 10.95 -17.28 6.22
C TRP A 51 12.27 -17.75 5.60
N ASN A 52 12.24 -18.66 4.62
CA ASN A 52 13.47 -19.18 3.98
C ASN A 52 13.57 -18.84 2.49
N VAL A 53 12.45 -18.54 1.81
CA VAL A 53 12.47 -18.23 0.37
C VAL A 53 12.25 -16.74 0.10
N VAL A 54 11.20 -16.14 0.69
CA VAL A 54 10.88 -14.71 0.50
C VAL A 54 12.08 -13.79 0.79
N PRO A 55 12.85 -13.95 1.89
CA PRO A 55 14.01 -13.10 2.17
C PRO A 55 15.10 -13.10 1.10
N ARG A 56 15.09 -14.08 0.19
CA ARG A 56 16.13 -14.25 -0.84
C ARG A 56 15.86 -13.42 -2.10
N TYR A 57 14.65 -12.86 -2.24
CA TYR A 57 14.29 -12.12 -3.45
C TYR A 57 13.40 -10.90 -3.22
N GLU A 58 12.78 -10.77 -2.05
CA GLU A 58 11.83 -9.70 -1.73
C GLU A 58 12.44 -8.72 -0.71
N THR A 59 12.29 -7.42 -0.96
CA THR A 59 12.78 -6.38 -0.04
C THR A 59 11.91 -6.20 1.19
N HIS A 60 10.63 -6.61 1.11
CA HIS A 60 9.72 -6.53 2.24
C HIS A 60 9.98 -7.67 3.22
N PRO A 61 10.04 -7.39 4.53
CA PRO A 61 10.16 -8.43 5.54
C PRO A 61 8.99 -9.43 5.44
N PRO A 62 9.20 -10.72 5.74
CA PRO A 62 8.18 -11.76 5.65
C PRO A 62 7.05 -11.61 6.68
N PHE A 63 7.15 -10.66 7.59
CA PHE A 63 6.23 -10.47 8.71
C PHE A 63 4.78 -10.21 8.26
N TYR A 64 4.57 -9.27 7.32
CA TYR A 64 3.23 -8.99 6.81
C TYR A 64 2.57 -10.24 6.19
N TYR A 65 3.30 -10.97 5.37
CA TYR A 65 2.79 -12.20 4.74
C TYR A 65 2.50 -13.29 5.77
N SER A 66 3.27 -13.32 6.87
CA SER A 66 3.04 -14.21 8.01
C SER A 66 1.74 -13.88 8.75
N VAL A 67 1.48 -12.59 8.99
CA VAL A 67 0.20 -12.12 9.56
C VAL A 67 -0.96 -12.48 8.63
N LEU A 68 -0.82 -12.23 7.32
CA LEU A 68 -1.83 -12.55 6.33
C LEU A 68 -2.12 -14.07 6.30
N ARG A 69 -1.08 -14.91 6.35
CA ARG A 69 -1.23 -16.35 6.43
C ARG A 69 -2.00 -16.79 7.68
N ALA A 70 -1.59 -16.31 8.86
CA ALA A 70 -2.29 -16.62 10.11
C ALA A 70 -3.77 -16.20 10.04
N TRP A 71 -4.04 -15.05 9.46
CA TRP A 71 -5.39 -14.53 9.25
C TRP A 71 -6.22 -15.44 8.31
N THR A 72 -5.67 -15.81 7.15
CA THR A 72 -6.38 -16.64 6.16
C THR A 72 -6.63 -18.06 6.64
N LEU A 73 -5.84 -18.59 7.57
CA LEU A 73 -6.11 -19.86 8.24
C LEU A 73 -7.41 -19.82 9.09
N ILE A 74 -7.83 -18.62 9.54
CA ILE A 74 -9.02 -18.42 10.36
C ILE A 74 -10.24 -18.08 9.49
N VAL A 75 -10.08 -17.15 8.52
CA VAL A 75 -11.20 -16.58 7.75
C VAL A 75 -11.35 -17.18 6.35
N GLY A 76 -10.41 -18.01 5.91
CA GLY A 76 -10.38 -18.61 4.56
C GLY A 76 -9.59 -17.81 3.54
N ASP A 77 -9.29 -18.45 2.39
CA ASP A 77 -8.42 -17.97 1.30
C ASP A 77 -9.23 -17.28 0.17
N GLY A 78 -10.43 -16.80 0.45
CA GLY A 78 -11.26 -16.04 -0.50
C GLY A 78 -10.79 -14.58 -0.62
N LEU A 79 -11.15 -13.91 -1.73
CA LEU A 79 -10.84 -12.50 -1.98
C LEU A 79 -11.28 -11.60 -0.82
N MET A 80 -12.52 -11.77 -0.37
CA MET A 80 -13.06 -11.02 0.77
C MET A 80 -12.26 -11.29 2.05
N GLY A 81 -11.91 -12.56 2.33
CA GLY A 81 -11.12 -12.96 3.50
C GLY A 81 -9.77 -12.24 3.56
N HIS A 82 -9.05 -12.17 2.44
CA HIS A 82 -7.78 -11.44 2.36
C HIS A 82 -7.94 -9.94 2.67
N ARG A 83 -8.92 -9.27 2.04
CA ARG A 83 -9.15 -7.82 2.20
C ARG A 83 -9.69 -7.45 3.58
N LEU A 84 -10.40 -8.35 4.25
CA LEU A 84 -10.92 -8.12 5.60
C LEU A 84 -9.82 -7.82 6.63
N LEU A 85 -8.61 -8.37 6.49
CA LEU A 85 -7.48 -8.00 7.36
C LEU A 85 -7.21 -6.49 7.31
N GLY A 86 -7.18 -5.94 6.10
CA GLY A 86 -6.98 -4.50 5.88
C GLY A 86 -8.14 -3.67 6.44
N VAL A 87 -9.37 -4.11 6.20
CA VAL A 87 -10.59 -3.43 6.74
C VAL A 87 -10.57 -3.41 8.27
N VAL A 88 -10.22 -4.51 8.92
CA VAL A 88 -10.13 -4.58 10.39
C VAL A 88 -9.05 -3.63 10.90
N ALA A 89 -7.85 -3.67 10.33
CA ALA A 89 -6.76 -2.78 10.74
C ALA A 89 -7.10 -1.30 10.51
N GLY A 90 -7.61 -0.94 9.33
CA GLY A 90 -8.04 0.41 9.00
C GLY A 90 -9.21 0.90 9.87
N SER A 91 -10.11 -0.01 10.28
CA SER A 91 -11.21 0.31 11.18
C SER A 91 -10.74 0.53 12.61
N ILE A 92 -9.74 -0.22 13.10
CA ILE A 92 -9.11 0.01 14.41
C ILE A 92 -8.36 1.36 14.42
N ALA A 93 -7.73 1.75 13.33
CA ALA A 93 -7.04 3.03 13.23
C ALA A 93 -7.96 4.24 13.46
N LEU A 94 -9.24 4.15 13.14
CA LEU A 94 -10.22 5.23 13.31
C LEU A 94 -10.41 5.64 14.78
N PRO A 95 -10.88 4.75 15.70
CA PRO A 95 -11.04 5.12 17.10
C PRO A 95 -9.71 5.45 17.78
N VAL A 96 -8.59 4.83 17.35
CA VAL A 96 -7.25 5.18 17.85
C VAL A 96 -6.89 6.62 17.50
N THR A 97 -7.16 7.06 16.26
CA THR A 97 -6.97 8.45 15.82
C THR A 97 -7.83 9.42 16.65
N ALA A 98 -9.09 9.07 16.91
CA ALA A 98 -9.98 9.87 17.75
C ALA A 98 -9.48 9.98 19.20
N LEU A 99 -9.00 8.87 19.78
CA LEU A 99 -8.42 8.84 21.12
C LEU A 99 -7.13 9.68 21.20
N ALA A 100 -6.27 9.58 20.21
CA ALA A 100 -5.07 10.40 20.10
C ALA A 100 -5.42 11.90 20.03
N ALA A 101 -6.40 12.28 19.21
CA ALA A 101 -6.86 13.66 19.07
C ALA A 101 -7.49 14.18 20.38
N ARG A 102 -8.28 13.35 21.07
CA ARG A 102 -8.86 13.68 22.38
C ARG A 102 -7.79 13.95 23.44
N ASP A 103 -6.82 13.05 23.53
CA ASP A 103 -5.78 13.15 24.55
C ASP A 103 -4.81 14.30 24.21
N ALA A 104 -4.53 14.57 22.91
CA ALA A 104 -3.79 15.73 22.45
C ALA A 104 -4.49 17.05 22.80
N ALA A 105 -5.83 17.12 22.60
CA ALA A 105 -6.61 18.30 22.98
C ALA A 105 -6.55 18.57 24.49
N ARG A 106 -6.73 17.51 25.31
CA ARG A 106 -6.63 17.64 26.78
C ARG A 106 -5.25 18.13 27.22
N ALA A 107 -4.19 17.54 26.68
CA ALA A 107 -2.82 17.90 26.99
C ALA A 107 -2.43 19.30 26.45
N SER A 108 -3.24 19.88 25.56
CA SER A 108 -3.05 21.20 24.96
C SER A 108 -3.95 22.29 25.56
N GLY A 109 -4.57 22.05 26.71
CA GLY A 109 -5.45 23.02 27.37
C GLY A 109 -6.83 23.17 26.70
N LEU A 110 -7.31 22.14 25.96
CA LEU A 110 -8.60 22.11 25.26
C LEU A 110 -9.52 21.00 25.80
N ALA A 111 -9.48 20.73 27.10
CA ALA A 111 -10.17 19.60 27.72
C ALA A 111 -11.69 19.65 27.54
N ASP A 112 -12.29 20.83 27.59
CA ASP A 112 -13.73 21.10 27.38
C ASP A 112 -14.19 20.80 25.95
N ARG A 113 -13.26 20.80 24.97
CA ARG A 113 -13.50 20.56 23.54
C ARG A 113 -12.98 19.22 23.07
N ALA A 114 -12.35 18.44 23.95
CA ALA A 114 -11.68 17.20 23.58
C ALA A 114 -12.60 16.16 22.90
N GLY A 115 -13.87 16.10 23.31
CA GLY A 115 -14.86 15.22 22.66
C GLY A 115 -15.21 15.66 21.24
N LEU A 116 -15.41 16.95 21.01
CA LEU A 116 -15.65 17.51 19.68
C LEU A 116 -14.42 17.29 18.77
N ILE A 117 -13.22 17.64 19.24
CA ILE A 117 -11.98 17.48 18.49
C ILE A 117 -11.75 16.03 18.08
N ALA A 118 -12.03 15.07 18.98
CA ALA A 118 -11.94 13.64 18.69
C ALA A 118 -12.88 13.22 17.55
N VAL A 119 -14.15 13.68 17.60
CA VAL A 119 -15.15 13.35 16.57
C VAL A 119 -14.80 13.99 15.22
N LEU A 120 -14.29 15.22 15.20
CA LEU A 120 -13.88 15.88 13.95
C LEU A 120 -12.66 15.22 13.32
N ALA A 121 -11.66 14.81 14.13
CA ALA A 121 -10.52 14.03 13.65
C ALA A 121 -10.95 12.65 13.12
N LEU A 122 -11.89 12.00 13.82
CA LEU A 122 -12.48 10.74 13.37
C LEU A 122 -13.22 10.91 12.05
N ALA A 123 -14.02 11.97 11.88
CA ALA A 123 -14.76 12.24 10.66
C ALA A 123 -13.81 12.47 9.47
N ALA A 124 -12.75 13.25 9.65
CA ALA A 124 -11.73 13.46 8.64
C ALA A 124 -11.02 12.14 8.24
N ALA A 125 -10.68 11.29 9.23
CA ALA A 125 -10.06 9.99 8.97
C ALA A 125 -11.03 8.99 8.32
N ALA A 126 -12.33 9.05 8.64
CA ALA A 126 -13.35 8.14 8.12
C ALA A 126 -13.55 8.28 6.61
N VAL A 127 -13.48 9.51 6.09
CA VAL A 127 -13.68 9.84 4.66
C VAL A 127 -12.39 10.18 3.92
N SER A 128 -11.22 10.01 4.51
CA SER A 128 -9.95 10.25 3.81
C SER A 128 -9.73 9.20 2.73
N PRO A 129 -9.69 9.56 1.42
CA PRO A 129 -9.61 8.59 0.33
C PRO A 129 -8.38 7.69 0.44
N VAL A 130 -7.22 8.24 0.82
CA VAL A 130 -5.99 7.45 0.99
C VAL A 130 -6.10 6.44 2.12
N LEU A 131 -6.80 6.76 3.23
CA LEU A 131 -7.02 5.83 4.34
C LEU A 131 -8.11 4.80 4.04
N VAL A 132 -9.11 5.16 3.25
CA VAL A 132 -10.17 4.24 2.78
C VAL A 132 -9.62 3.25 1.78
N GLU A 133 -8.89 3.72 0.77
CA GLU A 133 -8.30 2.90 -0.28
C GLU A 133 -7.31 1.88 0.31
N MET A 134 -6.34 2.34 1.10
CA MET A 134 -5.35 1.45 1.71
C MET A 134 -5.97 0.42 2.65
N ALA A 135 -7.06 0.75 3.35
CA ALA A 135 -7.75 -0.22 4.20
C ALA A 135 -8.37 -1.40 3.43
N ARG A 136 -8.46 -1.32 2.12
CA ARG A 136 -9.09 -2.32 1.25
C ARG A 136 -8.07 -3.19 0.51
N GLU A 137 -6.79 -2.85 0.59
CA GLU A 137 -5.73 -3.57 -0.11
C GLU A 137 -5.15 -4.74 0.71
N VAL A 138 -4.78 -5.81 0.01
CA VAL A 138 -4.05 -6.96 0.56
C VAL A 138 -2.55 -6.64 0.57
N ARG A 139 -2.19 -5.54 1.28
CA ARG A 139 -0.84 -5.01 1.41
C ARG A 139 -0.56 -4.60 2.87
N PRO A 140 0.71 -4.35 3.26
CA PRO A 140 1.04 -3.98 4.65
C PRO A 140 0.48 -2.62 5.09
N TYR A 141 0.04 -1.75 4.16
CA TYR A 141 -0.34 -0.36 4.44
C TYR A 141 -1.43 -0.21 5.52
N PRO A 142 -2.51 -1.02 5.56
CA PRO A 142 -3.51 -0.90 6.62
C PRO A 142 -2.94 -1.15 8.01
N LEU A 143 -2.05 -2.15 8.15
CA LEU A 143 -1.36 -2.44 9.40
C LEU A 143 -0.37 -1.32 9.77
N MET A 144 0.31 -0.73 8.79
CA MET A 144 1.16 0.45 9.01
C MET A 144 0.35 1.64 9.52
N ILE A 145 -0.81 1.95 8.91
CA ILE A 145 -1.70 3.02 9.34
C ILE A 145 -2.17 2.80 10.78
N MET A 146 -2.61 1.58 11.12
CA MET A 146 -3.02 1.21 12.47
C MET A 146 -1.87 1.36 13.47
N THR A 147 -0.71 0.81 13.15
CA THR A 147 0.48 0.86 14.00
C THR A 147 0.97 2.30 14.20
N TYR A 148 0.94 3.11 13.15
CA TYR A 148 1.33 4.51 13.22
C TYR A 148 0.34 5.34 14.05
N ALA A 149 -0.96 5.06 13.95
CA ALA A 149 -1.98 5.67 14.79
C ALA A 149 -1.79 5.32 16.28
N LEU A 150 -1.52 4.05 16.58
CA LEU A 150 -1.19 3.58 17.95
C LEU A 150 0.08 4.24 18.49
N GLY A 151 1.15 4.29 17.68
CA GLY A 151 2.40 4.96 18.03
C GLY A 151 2.23 6.46 18.26
N THR A 152 1.44 7.14 17.41
CA THR A 152 1.09 8.56 17.58
C THR A 152 0.30 8.78 18.88
N TRP A 153 -0.66 7.90 19.18
CA TRP A 153 -1.41 7.99 20.43
C TRP A 153 -0.51 7.75 21.66
N ALA A 154 0.35 6.74 21.61
CA ALA A 154 1.34 6.48 22.66
C ALA A 154 2.27 7.69 22.90
N LEU A 155 2.74 8.33 21.81
CA LEU A 155 3.55 9.54 21.84
C LEU A 155 2.82 10.74 22.49
N VAL A 156 1.55 10.95 22.14
CA VAL A 156 0.71 11.99 22.78
C VAL A 156 0.57 11.73 24.28
N ARG A 157 0.42 10.48 24.70
CA ARG A 157 0.34 10.13 26.13
C ARG A 157 1.67 10.31 26.85
N ILE A 158 2.80 10.06 26.19
CA ILE A 158 4.13 10.36 26.73
C ILE A 158 4.25 11.89 26.92
N ALA A 159 3.86 12.69 25.92
CA ALA A 159 3.87 14.14 25.99
C ALA A 159 3.01 14.68 27.15
N ALA A 160 1.80 14.13 27.34
CA ALA A 160 0.88 14.50 28.39
C ALA A 160 1.41 14.17 29.80
N ARG A 161 2.17 13.08 29.94
CA ARG A 161 2.77 12.66 31.22
C ARG A 161 4.11 13.32 31.50
N GLY A 162 4.79 13.80 30.47
CA GLY A 162 6.15 14.34 30.57
C GLY A 162 7.21 13.28 30.96
N SER A 163 6.95 11.99 30.70
CA SER A 163 7.82 10.88 31.10
C SER A 163 7.88 9.80 30.01
N ILE A 164 9.09 9.30 29.74
CA ILE A 164 9.43 8.21 28.83
C ILE A 164 9.42 6.83 29.53
N ARG A 165 8.53 6.61 30.47
CA ARG A 165 8.44 5.38 31.25
C ARG A 165 7.06 4.79 31.21
N GLY A 166 6.97 3.52 31.61
CA GLY A 166 5.72 2.78 31.76
C GLY A 166 5.10 2.36 30.44
N TRP A 167 3.85 1.95 30.51
CA TRP A 167 3.16 1.27 29.41
C TRP A 167 3.08 2.05 28.11
N SER A 168 2.92 3.39 28.16
CA SER A 168 2.86 4.21 26.94
C SER A 168 4.20 4.18 26.19
N TYR A 169 5.32 4.14 26.90
CA TYR A 169 6.64 4.04 26.25
C TYR A 169 6.87 2.64 25.68
N ALA A 170 6.52 1.58 26.42
CA ALA A 170 6.62 0.22 25.90
C ALA A 170 5.75 0.01 24.64
N ALA A 171 4.50 0.51 24.65
CA ALA A 171 3.62 0.46 23.49
C ALA A 171 4.18 1.26 22.30
N TYR A 172 4.79 2.42 22.57
CA TYR A 172 5.47 3.23 21.57
C TYR A 172 6.63 2.46 20.92
N LEU A 173 7.52 1.86 21.70
CA LEU A 173 8.64 1.06 21.18
C LEU A 173 8.16 -0.15 20.36
N ALA A 174 7.08 -0.82 20.81
CA ALA A 174 6.46 -1.91 20.05
C ALA A 174 5.94 -1.42 18.69
N CYS A 175 5.31 -0.23 18.63
CA CYS A 175 4.86 0.36 17.37
C CYS A 175 6.05 0.71 16.45
N VAL A 176 7.15 1.25 16.98
CA VAL A 176 8.37 1.53 16.19
C VAL A 176 8.93 0.24 15.60
N ALA A 177 9.06 -0.81 16.42
CA ALA A 177 9.54 -2.11 15.96
C ALA A 177 8.61 -2.72 14.88
N LEU A 178 7.30 -2.67 15.09
CA LEU A 178 6.32 -3.16 14.10
C LEU A 178 6.40 -2.39 12.78
N MET A 179 6.57 -1.07 12.79
CA MET A 179 6.75 -0.29 11.55
C MET A 179 7.95 -0.79 10.75
N LEU A 180 9.05 -1.11 11.42
CA LEU A 180 10.28 -1.64 10.81
C LEU A 180 10.09 -3.05 10.20
N TRP A 181 9.19 -3.87 10.78
CA TRP A 181 8.89 -5.21 10.29
C TRP A 181 7.80 -5.27 9.23
N LEU A 182 6.93 -4.25 9.15
CA LEU A 182 5.83 -4.22 8.20
C LEU A 182 6.26 -3.85 6.78
N HIS A 183 7.27 -2.97 6.62
CA HIS A 183 7.63 -2.45 5.31
C HIS A 183 9.08 -1.99 5.23
N ASN A 184 9.70 -2.10 4.06
CA ASN A 184 11.06 -1.59 3.80
C ASN A 184 11.20 -0.06 3.97
N MET A 185 10.10 0.71 3.91
CA MET A 185 10.07 2.14 4.27
C MET A 185 9.94 2.38 5.78
N GLY A 186 9.80 1.34 6.60
CA GLY A 186 9.74 1.43 8.06
C GLY A 186 10.80 2.30 8.71
N PRO A 187 12.07 2.30 8.27
CA PRO A 187 13.12 3.17 8.81
C PRO A 187 12.79 4.66 8.75
N LEU A 188 12.13 5.15 7.70
CA LEU A 188 11.72 6.55 7.60
C LEU A 188 10.68 6.93 8.67
N TYR A 189 9.73 6.03 8.90
CA TYR A 189 8.72 6.18 9.95
C TYR A 189 9.32 6.09 11.36
N ALA A 190 10.21 5.12 11.58
CA ALA A 190 10.91 4.96 12.86
C ALA A 190 11.76 6.19 13.19
N ALA A 191 12.47 6.75 12.21
CA ALA A 191 13.25 7.99 12.39
C ALA A 191 12.34 9.18 12.73
N ALA A 192 11.21 9.35 12.01
CA ALA A 192 10.24 10.40 12.34
C ALA A 192 9.68 10.24 13.75
N MET A 193 9.34 9.00 14.15
CA MET A 193 8.87 8.70 15.50
C MET A 193 9.97 9.04 16.53
N GLY A 194 11.21 8.65 16.30
CA GLY A 194 12.34 8.98 17.20
C GLY A 194 12.53 10.48 17.38
N LEU A 195 12.52 11.26 16.29
CA LEU A 195 12.60 12.72 16.34
C LEU A 195 11.41 13.34 17.07
N ALA A 196 10.20 12.86 16.81
CA ALA A 196 8.99 13.32 17.48
C ALA A 196 9.03 13.01 18.99
N LEU A 197 9.57 11.86 19.39
CA LEU A 197 9.77 11.52 20.80
C LEU A 197 10.72 12.52 21.50
N LEU A 198 11.83 12.88 20.87
CA LEU A 198 12.77 13.87 21.41
C LEU A 198 12.11 15.26 21.59
N VAL A 199 11.21 15.65 20.69
CA VAL A 199 10.47 16.92 20.81
C VAL A 199 9.50 16.92 21.98
N VAL A 200 8.80 15.82 22.23
CA VAL A 200 7.80 15.76 23.31
C VAL A 200 8.40 15.42 24.67
N ALA A 201 9.51 14.70 24.69
CA ALA A 201 10.11 14.19 25.92
C ALA A 201 11.64 14.24 25.85
N TRP A 202 12.19 15.47 25.76
CA TRP A 202 13.65 15.67 25.82
C TRP A 202 14.19 15.15 27.15
N PRO A 203 15.22 14.30 27.15
CA PRO A 203 15.79 13.72 28.36
C PRO A 203 16.44 14.77 29.25
N LYS A 204 16.14 14.72 30.55
CA LYS A 204 16.60 15.71 31.53
C LYS A 204 17.79 15.26 32.38
N GLY A 205 18.18 14.00 32.26
CA GLY A 205 19.29 13.43 33.03
C GLY A 205 19.70 12.05 32.54
N ALA A 206 20.79 11.51 33.11
CA ALA A 206 21.38 10.22 32.70
C ALA A 206 20.37 9.07 32.70
N HIS A 207 19.44 9.07 33.66
CA HIS A 207 18.42 8.03 33.73
C HIS A 207 17.43 8.06 32.56
N ASP A 208 17.01 9.23 32.08
CA ASP A 208 16.14 9.35 30.89
C ASP A 208 16.90 8.93 29.63
N TRP A 209 18.18 9.31 29.53
CA TRP A 209 19.06 8.83 28.46
C TRP A 209 19.18 7.31 28.47
N GLY A 210 19.31 6.69 29.67
CA GLY A 210 19.33 5.24 29.81
C GLY A 210 18.08 4.56 29.24
N TRP A 211 16.89 5.11 29.49
CA TRP A 211 15.64 4.61 28.91
C TRP A 211 15.57 4.78 27.38
N LEU A 212 16.03 5.90 26.84
CA LEU A 212 16.06 6.14 25.40
C LEU A 212 17.04 5.21 24.70
N VAL A 213 18.27 5.11 25.18
CA VAL A 213 19.30 4.24 24.61
C VAL A 213 18.90 2.78 24.73
N GLY A 214 18.39 2.36 25.90
CA GLY A 214 17.88 1.00 26.09
C GLY A 214 16.70 0.68 25.18
N GLY A 215 15.75 1.61 25.01
CA GLY A 215 14.64 1.45 24.08
C GLY A 215 15.08 1.36 22.62
N LEU A 216 16.03 2.21 22.19
CA LEU A 216 16.63 2.15 20.87
C LEU A 216 17.34 0.79 20.65
N ALA A 217 18.14 0.34 21.62
CA ALA A 217 18.83 -0.94 21.55
C ALA A 217 17.85 -2.12 21.40
N ILE A 218 16.74 -2.12 22.17
CA ILE A 218 15.69 -3.13 22.06
C ILE A 218 15.08 -3.13 20.65
N VAL A 219 14.74 -1.95 20.12
CA VAL A 219 14.15 -1.83 18.77
C VAL A 219 15.12 -2.29 17.69
N LEU A 220 16.38 -1.89 17.76
CA LEU A 220 17.42 -2.30 16.80
C LEU A 220 17.69 -3.81 16.86
N LEU A 221 17.76 -4.38 18.06
CA LEU A 221 17.90 -5.83 18.25
C LEU A 221 16.69 -6.58 17.67
N ALA A 222 15.48 -6.13 17.97
CA ALA A 222 14.26 -6.73 17.43
C ALA A 222 14.17 -6.62 15.90
N TRP A 223 14.72 -5.56 15.31
CA TRP A 223 14.71 -5.32 13.86
C TRP A 223 15.88 -5.98 13.12
N SER A 224 16.96 -6.34 13.81
CA SER A 224 18.21 -6.80 13.16
C SER A 224 18.01 -7.90 12.10
N PRO A 225 17.11 -8.89 12.22
CA PRO A 225 16.92 -9.88 11.16
C PRO A 225 16.31 -9.28 9.89
N ALA A 226 15.34 -8.36 10.04
CA ALA A 226 14.74 -7.68 8.89
C ALA A 226 15.70 -6.67 8.26
N LEU A 227 16.58 -6.03 9.04
CA LEU A 227 17.65 -5.18 8.54
C LEU A 227 18.61 -5.96 7.65
N LEU A 228 19.01 -7.17 8.04
CA LEU A 228 19.88 -8.01 7.21
C LEU A 228 19.23 -8.35 5.86
N ILE A 229 17.94 -8.67 5.84
CA ILE A 229 17.17 -8.88 4.59
C ILE A 229 17.22 -7.62 3.72
N LEU A 230 16.94 -6.45 4.31
CA LEU A 230 16.95 -5.17 3.60
C LEU A 230 18.33 -4.87 2.99
N LEU A 231 19.40 -5.06 3.74
CA LEU A 231 20.77 -4.82 3.28
C LEU A 231 21.19 -5.76 2.13
N ASP A 232 20.72 -7.01 2.14
CA ASP A 232 20.97 -7.97 1.05
C ASP A 232 20.17 -7.61 -0.23
N GLN A 233 18.92 -7.16 -0.10
CA GLN A 233 18.05 -6.92 -1.25
C GLN A 233 18.16 -5.50 -1.84
N ALA A 234 18.46 -4.49 -1.03
CA ALA A 234 18.47 -3.08 -1.45
C ALA A 234 19.39 -2.79 -2.65
N PRO A 235 20.61 -3.34 -2.77
CA PRO A 235 21.47 -3.07 -3.92
C PRO A 235 20.87 -3.49 -5.26
N MET A 236 20.17 -4.62 -5.31
CA MET A 236 19.49 -5.07 -6.52
C MET A 236 18.32 -4.16 -6.87
N TRP A 237 17.52 -3.80 -5.86
CA TRP A 237 16.38 -2.90 -6.06
C TRP A 237 16.83 -1.53 -6.59
N ILE A 238 17.90 -0.96 -6.03
CA ILE A 238 18.48 0.32 -6.48
C ILE A 238 18.91 0.26 -7.95
N LYS A 239 19.51 -0.86 -8.37
CA LYS A 239 20.01 -1.03 -9.74
C LYS A 239 18.92 -1.26 -10.78
N SER A 240 17.80 -1.89 -10.40
CA SER A 240 16.81 -2.39 -11.36
C SER A 240 15.37 -1.97 -11.01
N THR A 241 15.17 -0.90 -10.21
CA THR A 241 13.82 -0.42 -9.90
C THR A 241 13.07 0.06 -11.14
N TRP A 242 11.79 -0.27 -11.22
CA TRP A 242 10.89 0.23 -12.26
C TRP A 242 10.40 1.66 -11.99
N LEU A 243 10.61 2.16 -10.79
CA LEU A 243 10.19 3.49 -10.38
C LEU A 243 11.00 4.56 -11.12
N THR A 244 10.30 5.63 -11.50
CA THR A 244 10.91 6.83 -12.04
C THR A 244 10.58 8.02 -11.13
N PHE A 245 11.58 8.83 -10.83
CA PHE A 245 11.37 10.07 -10.08
C PHE A 245 11.13 11.22 -11.06
N SER A 246 10.01 11.92 -10.88
CA SER A 246 9.68 13.12 -11.65
C SER A 246 9.23 14.24 -10.72
N THR A 247 9.73 15.44 -10.98
CA THR A 247 9.32 16.67 -10.29
C THR A 247 8.04 17.26 -10.85
N VAL A 248 7.56 16.76 -12.00
CA VAL A 248 6.31 17.22 -12.61
C VAL A 248 5.14 16.95 -11.69
N ASN A 249 4.40 18.00 -11.36
CA ASN A 249 3.27 17.97 -10.42
C ASN A 249 3.62 17.37 -9.04
N LEU A 250 4.91 17.38 -8.63
CA LEU A 250 5.36 16.79 -7.37
C LEU A 250 4.59 17.31 -6.17
N TRP A 251 4.38 18.62 -6.09
CA TRP A 251 3.57 19.27 -5.05
C TRP A 251 2.15 18.67 -4.96
N ARG A 252 1.47 18.45 -6.09
CA ARG A 252 0.13 17.85 -6.11
C ARG A 252 0.16 16.41 -5.66
N ARG A 253 1.15 15.64 -6.08
CA ARG A 253 1.34 14.23 -5.67
C ARG A 253 1.63 14.11 -4.18
N VAL A 254 2.45 14.98 -3.62
CA VAL A 254 2.78 14.98 -2.19
C VAL A 254 1.58 15.37 -1.34
N THR A 255 0.92 16.48 -1.67
CA THR A 255 -0.20 17.00 -0.88
C THR A 255 -1.46 16.15 -0.96
N GLN A 256 -1.55 15.26 -1.96
CA GLN A 256 -2.62 14.27 -2.08
C GLN A 256 -2.72 13.35 -0.85
N ILE A 257 -1.60 13.09 -0.15
CA ILE A 257 -1.55 12.28 1.07
C ILE A 257 -2.51 12.83 2.15
N TRP A 258 -2.65 14.15 2.24
CA TRP A 258 -3.40 14.82 3.31
C TRP A 258 -4.71 15.46 2.84
N ALA A 259 -4.74 15.95 1.60
CA ALA A 259 -5.82 16.80 1.11
C ALA A 259 -6.62 16.20 -0.07
N GLY A 260 -6.13 15.12 -0.70
CA GLY A 260 -6.73 14.65 -1.95
C GLY A 260 -6.36 15.53 -3.16
N ASN A 261 -7.16 15.50 -4.25
CA ASN A 261 -6.77 16.01 -5.57
C ASN A 261 -7.29 17.43 -5.91
N GLY A 262 -7.61 18.27 -4.93
CA GLY A 262 -8.13 19.62 -5.18
C GLY A 262 -7.27 20.74 -4.59
N ASP A 263 -7.06 21.85 -5.31
CA ASP A 263 -6.33 23.00 -4.75
C ASP A 263 -7.12 23.64 -3.60
N GLY A 264 -8.46 23.68 -3.69
CA GLY A 264 -9.33 24.11 -2.60
C GLY A 264 -9.22 23.21 -1.36
N LEU A 265 -9.06 21.89 -1.56
CA LEU A 265 -8.85 20.94 -0.45
C LEU A 265 -7.51 21.18 0.23
N ARG A 266 -6.46 21.47 -0.53
CA ARG A 266 -5.13 21.82 0.00
C ARG A 266 -5.19 23.08 0.84
N ALA A 267 -5.91 24.11 0.35
CA ALA A 267 -6.14 25.35 1.08
C ALA A 267 -6.94 25.10 2.37
N ALA A 268 -7.98 24.28 2.34
CA ALA A 268 -8.76 23.91 3.52
C ALA A 268 -7.92 23.18 4.57
N VAL A 269 -7.14 22.16 4.17
CA VAL A 269 -6.22 21.46 5.08
C VAL A 269 -5.16 22.40 5.63
N GLY A 270 -4.55 23.24 4.79
CA GLY A 270 -3.58 24.25 5.21
C GLY A 270 -4.15 25.22 6.26
N LEU A 271 -5.35 25.75 6.02
CA LEU A 271 -6.06 26.61 6.95
C LEU A 271 -6.30 25.92 8.30
N LEU A 272 -6.80 24.69 8.30
CA LEU A 272 -7.09 23.91 9.51
C LEU A 272 -5.81 23.59 10.29
N VAL A 273 -4.73 23.21 9.61
CA VAL A 273 -3.43 22.95 10.25
C VAL A 273 -2.87 24.25 10.86
N LEU A 274 -2.86 25.35 10.13
CA LEU A 274 -2.41 26.65 10.65
C LEU A 274 -3.25 27.11 11.86
N ALA A 275 -4.57 26.91 11.80
CA ALA A 275 -5.46 27.19 12.93
C ALA A 275 -5.12 26.31 14.14
N ALA A 276 -4.79 25.02 13.94
CA ALA A 276 -4.35 24.15 15.03
C ALA A 276 -3.07 24.66 15.69
N LEU A 277 -2.05 24.98 14.90
CA LEU A 277 -0.77 25.50 15.37
C LEU A 277 -0.94 26.80 16.15
N TRP A 278 -1.74 27.71 15.60
CA TRP A 278 -2.06 28.98 16.27
C TRP A 278 -2.80 28.76 17.59
N ARG A 279 -3.76 27.83 17.61
CA ARG A 279 -4.59 27.56 18.79
C ARG A 279 -3.77 27.04 19.98
N VAL A 280 -2.78 26.19 19.72
CA VAL A 280 -1.98 25.55 20.78
C VAL A 280 -0.69 26.31 21.11
N ARG A 281 -0.36 27.39 20.41
CA ARG A 281 0.91 28.11 20.56
C ARG A 281 1.19 28.64 21.98
N GLY A 282 0.14 28.98 22.72
CA GLY A 282 0.26 29.48 24.10
C GLY A 282 0.49 28.36 25.14
N HIS A 283 0.35 27.09 24.77
CA HIS A 283 0.45 25.96 25.70
C HIS A 283 1.71 25.12 25.40
N ALA A 284 2.64 25.03 26.37
CA ALA A 284 3.94 24.39 26.14
C ALA A 284 3.84 22.94 25.63
N THR A 285 3.02 22.09 26.29
CA THR A 285 2.78 20.72 25.85
C THR A 285 2.08 20.68 24.50
N GLY A 286 1.13 21.59 24.25
CA GLY A 286 0.43 21.72 22.97
C GLY A 286 1.38 22.01 21.80
N ARG A 287 2.34 22.93 21.99
CA ARG A 287 3.38 23.22 20.98
C ARG A 287 4.24 21.99 20.68
N ARG A 288 4.65 21.25 21.72
CA ARG A 288 5.46 20.03 21.56
C ARG A 288 4.68 18.94 20.80
N ILE A 289 3.41 18.72 21.14
CA ILE A 289 2.55 17.78 20.43
C ILE A 289 2.38 18.21 18.97
N ALA A 290 2.05 19.48 18.70
CA ALA A 290 1.89 19.98 17.34
C ALA A 290 3.17 19.86 16.52
N GLY A 291 4.33 20.20 17.09
CA GLY A 291 5.64 20.00 16.45
C GLY A 291 5.93 18.54 16.15
N ALA A 292 5.64 17.63 17.08
CA ALA A 292 5.78 16.20 16.86
C ALA A 292 4.85 15.68 15.76
N LEU A 293 3.59 16.12 15.72
CA LEU A 293 2.65 15.75 14.64
C LEU A 293 3.12 16.25 13.27
N LEU A 294 3.71 17.44 13.18
CA LEU A 294 4.32 17.94 11.95
C LEU A 294 5.52 17.08 11.52
N ILE A 295 6.40 16.70 12.44
CA ILE A 295 7.52 15.79 12.16
C ILE A 295 6.98 14.46 11.63
N LEU A 296 5.99 13.87 12.32
CA LEU A 296 5.37 12.63 11.90
C LEU A 296 4.72 12.74 10.51
N ALA A 297 4.13 13.88 10.15
CA ALA A 297 3.48 14.09 8.87
C ALA A 297 4.46 14.39 7.73
N LEU A 298 5.56 15.11 7.97
CA LEU A 298 6.37 15.72 6.92
C LEU A 298 7.75 15.08 6.75
N PHE A 299 8.39 14.62 7.83
CA PHE A 299 9.76 14.11 7.78
C PHE A 299 9.92 12.89 6.85
N PRO A 300 9.06 11.84 6.89
CA PRO A 300 9.21 10.69 6.00
C PRO A 300 9.09 11.07 4.52
N VAL A 301 8.19 12.00 4.19
CA VAL A 301 8.06 12.50 2.80
C VAL A 301 9.33 13.26 2.40
N ALA A 302 9.79 14.20 3.22
CA ALA A 302 10.98 14.99 2.91
C ALA A 302 12.20 14.09 2.65
N VAL A 303 12.45 13.11 3.54
CA VAL A 303 13.56 12.18 3.37
C VAL A 303 13.37 11.29 2.14
N SER A 304 12.15 10.77 1.90
CA SER A 304 11.90 9.93 0.71
C SER A 304 12.09 10.70 -0.60
N LEU A 305 11.75 12.00 -0.64
CA LEU A 305 12.00 12.87 -1.80
C LEU A 305 13.49 13.13 -2.01
N ILE A 306 14.24 13.39 -0.93
CA ILE A 306 15.70 13.57 -0.99
C ILE A 306 16.34 12.28 -1.51
N LEU A 307 16.00 11.13 -0.97
CA LEU A 307 16.51 9.83 -1.44
C LEU A 307 16.12 9.57 -2.89
N SER A 308 14.91 9.95 -3.31
CA SER A 308 14.45 9.78 -4.69
C SER A 308 15.22 10.66 -5.68
N ALA A 309 15.68 11.82 -5.25
CA ALA A 309 16.45 12.73 -6.08
C ALA A 309 17.95 12.40 -6.11
N THR A 310 18.49 11.71 -5.07
CA THR A 310 19.96 11.57 -4.89
C THR A 310 20.47 10.14 -4.98
N VAL A 311 19.65 9.13 -4.63
CA VAL A 311 20.08 7.73 -4.52
C VAL A 311 19.31 6.84 -5.49
N ALA A 312 18.01 6.70 -5.29
CA ALA A 312 17.12 5.90 -6.13
C ALA A 312 15.67 6.32 -5.92
N PRO A 313 14.78 6.22 -6.91
CA PRO A 313 13.37 6.52 -6.77
C PRO A 313 12.71 5.63 -5.71
N VAL A 314 12.34 6.21 -4.55
CA VAL A 314 11.68 5.49 -3.43
C VAL A 314 10.34 6.11 -3.06
N PHE A 315 10.03 7.34 -3.53
CA PHE A 315 8.79 8.02 -3.21
C PHE A 315 7.61 7.44 -3.99
N ILE A 316 6.71 6.79 -3.27
CA ILE A 316 5.41 6.32 -3.78
C ILE A 316 4.34 6.79 -2.79
N ILE A 317 3.23 7.34 -3.27
CA ILE A 317 2.15 7.87 -2.42
C ILE A 317 1.62 6.79 -1.47
N ARG A 318 1.36 5.59 -1.95
CA ARG A 318 0.79 4.48 -1.16
C ARG A 318 1.66 4.09 0.06
N THR A 319 2.99 4.23 -0.05
CA THR A 319 3.90 3.94 1.07
C THR A 319 3.93 5.04 2.13
N MET A 320 3.35 6.22 1.84
CA MET A 320 3.32 7.39 2.71
C MET A 320 1.93 7.67 3.31
N THR A 321 0.95 6.80 3.08
CA THR A 321 -0.45 7.05 3.48
C THR A 321 -0.69 7.10 4.99
N ALA A 322 0.13 6.40 5.80
CA ALA A 322 0.04 6.48 7.26
C ALA A 322 0.29 7.90 7.80
N LEU A 323 0.98 8.76 7.02
CA LEU A 323 1.23 10.17 7.37
C LEU A 323 -0.04 11.03 7.39
N ALA A 324 -1.15 10.53 6.85
CA ALA A 324 -2.45 11.18 6.99
C ALA A 324 -2.92 11.20 8.46
N VAL A 325 -2.57 10.20 9.28
CA VAL A 325 -3.01 10.12 10.68
C VAL A 325 -2.65 11.35 11.51
N PRO A 326 -1.38 11.79 11.63
CA PRO A 326 -1.06 12.99 12.40
C PRO A 326 -1.72 14.25 11.84
N ALA A 327 -1.97 14.34 10.54
CA ALA A 327 -2.70 15.45 9.94
C ALA A 327 -4.17 15.48 10.38
N MET A 328 -4.83 14.31 10.50
CA MET A 328 -6.22 14.25 10.99
C MET A 328 -6.35 14.77 12.42
N LEU A 329 -5.33 14.57 13.28
CA LEU A 329 -5.31 15.15 14.62
C LEU A 329 -5.24 16.69 14.54
N LEU A 330 -4.36 17.23 13.70
CA LEU A 330 -4.23 18.68 13.50
C LEU A 330 -5.52 19.27 12.91
N ILE A 331 -6.14 18.64 11.92
CA ILE A 331 -7.42 19.04 11.35
C ILE A 331 -8.51 19.10 12.44
N GLY A 332 -8.61 18.06 13.28
CA GLY A 332 -9.55 18.03 14.39
C GLY A 332 -9.33 19.17 15.41
N ILE A 333 -8.07 19.44 15.78
CA ILE A 333 -7.70 20.54 16.68
C ILE A 333 -8.02 21.90 16.03
N GLY A 334 -7.70 22.08 14.76
CA GLY A 334 -7.97 23.31 14.02
C GLY A 334 -9.46 23.62 13.93
N ALA A 335 -10.27 22.65 13.55
CA ALA A 335 -11.72 22.83 13.40
C ALA A 335 -12.45 22.93 14.76
N GLY A 336 -12.04 22.12 15.77
CA GLY A 336 -12.73 22.00 17.05
C GLY A 336 -12.21 22.95 18.14
N GLY A 337 -11.02 23.54 17.98
CA GLY A 337 -10.35 24.31 19.01
C GLY A 337 -10.91 25.72 19.26
N TYR A 338 -11.80 26.24 18.42
CA TYR A 338 -12.30 27.61 18.46
C TYR A 338 -13.77 27.72 18.87
N ALA A 339 -14.11 28.87 19.49
CA ALA A 339 -15.47 29.27 19.87
C ALA A 339 -15.88 30.57 19.14
N GLY A 340 -17.12 30.98 19.35
CA GLY A 340 -17.65 32.21 18.78
C GLY A 340 -17.70 32.19 17.26
N TRP A 341 -17.49 33.35 16.64
CA TRP A 341 -17.57 33.51 15.19
C TRP A 341 -16.37 32.88 14.44
N ALA A 342 -15.18 32.81 15.06
CA ALA A 342 -13.98 32.26 14.45
C ALA A 342 -14.09 30.77 14.06
N LYS A 343 -15.03 30.02 14.62
CA LYS A 343 -15.25 28.62 14.25
C LYS A 343 -15.85 28.47 12.84
N TRP A 344 -16.62 29.43 12.35
CA TRP A 344 -17.42 29.24 11.13
C TRP A 344 -16.59 29.04 9.86
N PRO A 345 -15.54 29.84 9.56
CA PRO A 345 -14.69 29.58 8.40
C PRO A 345 -13.95 28.24 8.50
N LEU A 346 -13.55 27.82 9.72
CA LEU A 346 -12.88 26.55 9.96
C LEU A 346 -13.84 25.35 9.77
N TRP A 347 -15.09 25.50 10.20
CA TRP A 347 -16.12 24.49 9.96
C TRP A 347 -16.51 24.43 8.48
N ALA A 348 -16.59 25.55 7.79
CA ALA A 348 -16.81 25.59 6.34
C ALA A 348 -15.69 24.83 5.58
N ALA A 349 -14.42 25.08 5.95
CA ALA A 349 -13.28 24.36 5.39
C ALA A 349 -13.33 22.86 5.68
N LEU A 350 -13.69 22.46 6.91
CA LEU A 350 -13.85 21.05 7.27
C LEU A 350 -15.03 20.40 6.53
N ILE A 351 -16.19 21.04 6.47
CA ILE A 351 -17.37 20.52 5.76
C ILE A 351 -17.04 20.35 4.27
N TYR A 352 -16.40 21.34 3.65
CA TYR A 352 -15.93 21.23 2.27
C TYR A 352 -15.01 20.01 2.09
N LEU A 353 -14.01 19.83 2.98
CA LEU A 353 -13.12 18.68 2.97
C LEU A 353 -13.88 17.34 3.08
N LEU A 354 -14.79 17.23 4.07
CA LEU A 354 -15.54 15.99 4.32
C LEU A 354 -16.48 15.64 3.15
N VAL A 355 -17.15 16.63 2.59
CA VAL A 355 -18.09 16.44 1.48
C VAL A 355 -17.36 16.03 0.21
N ASP A 356 -16.26 16.71 -0.14
CA ASP A 356 -15.50 16.42 -1.36
C ASP A 356 -14.80 15.04 -1.29
N GLN A 357 -14.17 14.74 -0.17
CA GLN A 357 -13.53 13.44 0.03
C GLN A 357 -14.57 12.31 0.08
N GLY A 358 -15.69 12.50 0.77
CA GLY A 358 -16.78 11.52 0.79
C GLY A 358 -17.39 11.29 -0.60
N LYS A 359 -17.57 12.34 -1.42
CA LYS A 359 -17.97 12.19 -2.82
C LYS A 359 -16.95 11.39 -3.62
N THR A 360 -15.67 11.66 -3.44
CA THR A 360 -14.58 10.93 -4.12
C THR A 360 -14.64 9.43 -3.81
N ASP A 361 -14.81 9.06 -2.54
CA ASP A 361 -14.94 7.67 -2.12
C ASP A 361 -16.18 6.99 -2.73
N VAL A 362 -17.32 7.65 -2.66
CA VAL A 362 -18.58 7.11 -3.24
C VAL A 362 -18.46 6.94 -4.75
N HIS A 363 -17.94 7.94 -5.48
CA HIS A 363 -17.73 7.83 -6.92
C HIS A 363 -16.76 6.70 -7.29
N ALA A 364 -15.66 6.54 -6.54
CA ALA A 364 -14.72 5.45 -6.77
C ALA A 364 -15.39 4.07 -6.61
N ARG A 365 -16.30 3.92 -5.63
CA ARG A 365 -17.02 2.65 -5.40
C ARG A 365 -18.09 2.39 -6.46
N ILE A 366 -18.84 3.42 -6.88
CA ILE A 366 -19.85 3.29 -7.94
C ILE A 366 -19.20 3.04 -9.29
N ALA A 367 -18.12 3.74 -9.61
CA ALA A 367 -17.42 3.58 -10.87
C ALA A 367 -16.81 2.17 -11.05
N ASN A 368 -16.50 1.49 -9.94
CA ASN A 368 -15.94 0.14 -9.91
C ASN A 368 -14.84 -0.07 -10.98
N ARG A 369 -13.85 0.83 -10.98
CA ARG A 369 -12.74 0.80 -11.93
C ARG A 369 -11.52 0.17 -11.26
N PRO A 370 -11.28 -1.13 -11.48
CA PRO A 370 -10.12 -1.80 -10.90
C PRO A 370 -8.82 -1.20 -11.45
N GLN A 371 -7.79 -1.19 -10.63
CA GLN A 371 -6.45 -0.76 -11.04
C GLN A 371 -5.92 -1.63 -12.19
N GLU A 372 -6.21 -2.93 -12.12
CA GLU A 372 -5.90 -3.92 -13.15
C GLU A 372 -7.12 -4.83 -13.32
N ASP A 373 -7.72 -4.85 -14.52
CA ASP A 373 -8.97 -5.60 -14.75
C ASP A 373 -8.71 -7.04 -15.19
N TRP A 374 -8.14 -7.82 -14.30
CA TRP A 374 -7.87 -9.23 -14.54
C TRP A 374 -9.14 -10.06 -14.75
N TYR A 375 -10.29 -9.64 -14.19
CA TYR A 375 -11.55 -10.34 -14.46
C TYR A 375 -11.99 -10.19 -15.93
N ALA A 376 -11.89 -8.99 -16.51
CA ALA A 376 -12.19 -8.79 -17.92
C ALA A 376 -11.21 -9.55 -18.82
N ALA A 377 -9.93 -9.54 -18.49
CA ALA A 377 -8.88 -10.25 -19.21
C ALA A 377 -9.13 -11.78 -19.23
N VAL A 378 -9.41 -12.37 -18.07
CA VAL A 378 -9.69 -13.81 -17.92
C VAL A 378 -10.99 -14.21 -18.64
N ARG A 379 -12.06 -13.41 -18.54
CA ARG A 379 -13.31 -13.65 -19.30
C ARG A 379 -13.08 -13.56 -20.80
N TRP A 380 -12.23 -12.64 -21.27
CA TRP A 380 -11.93 -12.49 -22.69
C TRP A 380 -11.24 -13.73 -23.27
N ILE A 381 -10.26 -14.31 -22.54
CA ILE A 381 -9.65 -15.59 -22.92
C ILE A 381 -10.69 -16.72 -22.77
N GLY A 382 -11.38 -16.83 -21.64
CA GLY A 382 -12.34 -17.90 -21.35
C GLY A 382 -13.46 -18.04 -22.40
N ALA A 383 -13.87 -16.91 -23.02
CA ALA A 383 -14.85 -16.92 -24.10
C ALA A 383 -14.29 -17.44 -25.44
N ARG A 384 -12.97 -17.61 -25.57
CA ARG A 384 -12.27 -17.95 -26.84
C ARG A 384 -11.44 -19.21 -26.75
N ALA A 385 -10.90 -19.51 -25.58
CA ALA A 385 -10.02 -20.64 -25.34
C ALA A 385 -10.73 -21.99 -25.55
N LYS A 386 -10.02 -22.93 -26.13
CA LYS A 386 -10.46 -24.27 -26.39
C LYS A 386 -9.62 -25.29 -25.60
N PRO A 387 -10.14 -26.52 -25.37
CA PRO A 387 -9.32 -27.59 -24.81
C PRO A 387 -8.03 -27.80 -25.60
N GLY A 388 -6.89 -27.83 -24.90
CA GLY A 388 -5.56 -27.95 -25.52
C GLY A 388 -4.85 -26.64 -25.78
N ASP A 389 -5.52 -25.50 -25.66
CA ASP A 389 -4.86 -24.18 -25.73
C ASP A 389 -3.91 -24.00 -24.55
N LEU A 390 -2.84 -23.24 -24.79
CA LEU A 390 -1.79 -22.94 -23.83
C LEU A 390 -1.84 -21.47 -23.44
N VAL A 391 -1.76 -21.17 -22.14
CA VAL A 391 -1.69 -19.81 -21.63
C VAL A 391 -0.29 -19.56 -21.07
N TYR A 392 0.51 -18.78 -21.76
CA TYR A 392 1.80 -18.30 -21.26
C TYR A 392 1.63 -17.00 -20.47
N ALA A 393 2.27 -16.92 -19.31
CA ALA A 393 2.40 -15.67 -18.54
C ALA A 393 3.87 -15.20 -18.56
N TYR A 394 4.13 -14.07 -19.21
CA TYR A 394 5.45 -13.45 -19.31
C TYR A 394 5.37 -11.92 -19.11
N PRO A 395 6.01 -11.35 -18.06
CA PRO A 395 6.82 -12.05 -17.06
C PRO A 395 6.01 -13.02 -16.19
N ASN A 396 6.73 -13.94 -15.56
CA ASN A 396 6.12 -15.00 -14.74
C ASN A 396 5.19 -14.50 -13.63
N GLU A 397 5.39 -13.32 -13.10
CA GLU A 397 4.52 -12.72 -12.08
C GLU A 397 3.12 -12.40 -12.60
N SER A 398 2.94 -12.22 -13.93
CA SER A 398 1.62 -12.02 -14.54
C SER A 398 0.68 -13.23 -14.32
N ALA A 399 1.24 -14.42 -14.06
CA ALA A 399 0.46 -15.58 -13.67
C ALA A 399 -0.26 -15.39 -12.34
N LEU A 400 0.26 -14.60 -11.40
CA LEU A 400 -0.29 -14.49 -10.06
C LEU A 400 -1.70 -13.88 -10.05
N PRO A 401 -1.92 -12.67 -10.59
CA PRO A 401 -3.26 -12.08 -10.65
C PRO A 401 -4.16 -12.81 -11.67
N PHE A 402 -3.60 -13.34 -12.76
CA PHE A 402 -4.36 -14.09 -13.74
C PHE A 402 -4.94 -15.39 -13.13
N ASP A 403 -4.11 -16.25 -12.52
CA ASP A 403 -4.56 -17.49 -11.89
C ASP A 403 -5.50 -17.25 -10.71
N ARG A 404 -5.30 -16.14 -10.00
CA ARG A 404 -6.23 -15.70 -8.97
C ARG A 404 -7.60 -15.36 -9.57
N ALA A 405 -7.66 -14.59 -10.63
CA ALA A 405 -8.90 -14.24 -11.32
C ALA A 405 -9.58 -15.48 -11.95
N VAL A 406 -8.80 -16.41 -12.51
CA VAL A 406 -9.30 -17.71 -13.00
C VAL A 406 -9.99 -18.47 -11.88
N ARG A 407 -9.37 -18.58 -10.71
CA ARG A 407 -9.94 -19.25 -9.53
C ARG A 407 -11.21 -18.56 -9.03
N ASP A 408 -11.20 -17.22 -8.93
CA ASP A 408 -12.34 -16.44 -8.45
C ASP A 408 -13.54 -16.54 -9.41
N LEU A 409 -13.31 -16.72 -10.71
CA LEU A 409 -14.34 -16.87 -11.75
C LEU A 409 -14.71 -18.34 -12.04
N GLY A 410 -14.02 -19.32 -11.45
CA GLY A 410 -14.26 -20.73 -11.65
C GLY A 410 -14.01 -21.22 -13.08
N LEU A 411 -13.07 -20.60 -13.83
CA LEU A 411 -12.78 -20.96 -15.22
C LEU A 411 -11.70 -22.06 -15.31
N PRO A 412 -11.76 -22.97 -16.29
CA PRO A 412 -10.82 -24.09 -16.44
C PRO A 412 -9.54 -23.70 -17.19
N LEU A 413 -8.96 -22.54 -16.86
CA LEU A 413 -7.72 -22.04 -17.46
C LEU A 413 -6.54 -22.32 -16.53
N ARG A 414 -5.37 -22.58 -17.09
CA ARG A 414 -4.11 -22.73 -16.34
C ARG A 414 -2.99 -22.01 -17.08
N THR A 415 -2.20 -21.23 -16.34
CA THR A 415 -1.02 -20.57 -16.91
C THR A 415 0.21 -21.47 -16.84
N ARG A 416 1.10 -21.25 -17.81
CA ARG A 416 2.51 -21.67 -17.76
C ARG A 416 3.36 -20.41 -17.59
N PRO A 417 3.78 -20.08 -16.36
CA PRO A 417 4.65 -18.91 -16.13
C PRO A 417 6.03 -19.14 -16.74
N ILE A 418 6.58 -18.11 -17.38
CA ILE A 418 7.87 -18.15 -18.08
C ILE A 418 8.90 -17.30 -17.33
N PRO A 419 10.06 -17.87 -16.97
CA PRO A 419 10.55 -19.23 -17.22
C PRO A 419 10.05 -20.29 -16.22
N GLY A 420 9.34 -19.89 -15.19
CA GLY A 420 8.82 -20.75 -14.14
C GLY A 420 8.07 -19.95 -13.07
N ALA A 421 7.52 -20.63 -12.06
CA ALA A 421 6.77 -19.98 -11.00
C ALA A 421 7.66 -19.01 -10.19
N VAL A 422 7.08 -17.93 -9.67
CA VAL A 422 7.76 -16.97 -8.79
C VAL A 422 8.12 -17.63 -7.45
N PRO A 423 9.36 -17.43 -6.92
CA PRO A 423 10.50 -16.75 -7.54
C PRO A 423 11.37 -17.68 -8.38
N VAL A 424 11.94 -17.17 -9.46
CA VAL A 424 13.00 -17.84 -10.21
C VAL A 424 14.34 -17.31 -9.74
N LEU A 425 14.94 -17.99 -8.76
CA LEU A 425 16.18 -17.54 -8.10
C LEU A 425 17.45 -17.81 -8.93
N ASN A 426 17.41 -18.85 -9.78
CA ASN A 426 18.48 -19.24 -10.68
C ASN A 426 17.96 -19.20 -12.13
N PRO A 427 17.83 -18.00 -12.71
CA PRO A 427 17.35 -17.87 -14.09
C PRO A 427 18.39 -18.39 -15.08
N PRO A 428 17.99 -18.73 -16.31
CA PRO A 428 18.92 -19.11 -17.38
C PRO A 428 20.00 -18.06 -17.58
N PRO A 429 21.23 -18.45 -18.01
CA PRO A 429 22.30 -17.50 -18.33
C PRO A 429 21.83 -16.44 -19.35
N GLY A 430 22.30 -15.18 -19.23
CA GLY A 430 21.85 -14.08 -20.09
C GLY A 430 20.56 -13.37 -19.63
N SER A 431 19.80 -13.96 -18.70
CA SER A 431 18.62 -13.32 -18.11
C SER A 431 18.97 -12.12 -17.23
N ARG A 432 18.03 -11.16 -17.11
CA ARG A 432 18.20 -9.95 -16.29
C ARG A 432 17.02 -9.75 -15.36
N TYR A 433 17.26 -9.26 -14.16
CA TYR A 433 16.20 -8.76 -13.29
C TYR A 433 15.93 -7.28 -13.57
N VAL A 434 14.70 -6.92 -13.88
CA VAL A 434 14.37 -5.57 -14.37
C VAL A 434 13.39 -4.80 -13.47
N SER A 435 12.82 -5.46 -12.47
CA SER A 435 11.80 -4.86 -11.59
C SER A 435 12.23 -4.63 -10.14
N GLY A 436 13.52 -4.78 -9.84
CA GLY A 436 14.01 -4.72 -8.46
C GLY A 436 13.83 -6.01 -7.66
N SER A 437 13.20 -7.03 -8.24
CA SER A 437 13.00 -8.34 -7.62
C SER A 437 13.90 -9.39 -8.25
N ARG A 438 14.59 -10.20 -7.43
CA ARG A 438 15.37 -11.36 -7.90
C ARG A 438 14.50 -12.55 -8.33
N GLY A 439 13.18 -12.45 -8.22
CA GLY A 439 12.25 -13.54 -8.51
C GLY A 439 11.62 -13.51 -9.89
N VAL A 440 11.79 -12.41 -10.63
CA VAL A 440 11.11 -12.12 -11.90
C VAL A 440 12.14 -11.73 -12.96
N PRO A 441 12.74 -12.73 -13.66
CA PRO A 441 13.73 -12.46 -14.70
C PRO A 441 13.07 -12.11 -16.04
N SER A 442 13.71 -11.19 -16.78
CA SER A 442 13.53 -11.03 -18.22
C SER A 442 14.53 -11.93 -18.93
N LEU A 443 14.07 -12.79 -19.84
CA LEU A 443 14.88 -13.72 -20.60
C LEU A 443 15.51 -13.04 -21.81
N ASP A 444 16.63 -13.58 -22.30
CA ASP A 444 17.19 -13.21 -23.58
C ASP A 444 16.44 -13.86 -24.75
N GLN A 445 16.73 -13.42 -25.97
CA GLN A 445 16.08 -13.91 -27.19
C GLN A 445 16.30 -15.41 -27.41
N VAL A 446 17.49 -15.94 -27.09
CA VAL A 446 17.83 -17.37 -27.31
C VAL A 446 16.92 -18.27 -26.49
N HIS A 447 16.69 -17.93 -25.22
CA HIS A 447 15.81 -18.70 -24.35
C HIS A 447 14.33 -18.54 -24.72
N LEU A 448 13.91 -17.33 -25.15
CA LEU A 448 12.54 -17.11 -25.64
C LEU A 448 12.28 -17.87 -26.93
N HIS A 449 13.25 -17.92 -27.87
CA HIS A 449 13.19 -18.74 -29.07
C HIS A 449 13.07 -20.23 -28.75
N ALA A 450 13.88 -20.75 -27.82
CA ALA A 450 13.82 -22.14 -27.39
C ALA A 450 12.43 -22.51 -26.84
N ILE A 451 11.80 -21.63 -26.05
CA ILE A 451 10.43 -21.82 -25.54
C ILE A 451 9.40 -21.74 -26.67
N ALA A 452 9.53 -20.78 -27.59
CA ALA A 452 8.60 -20.61 -28.71
C ALA A 452 8.60 -21.83 -29.64
N THR A 453 9.73 -22.54 -29.72
CA THR A 453 9.93 -23.71 -30.60
C THR A 453 9.92 -25.05 -29.88
N ASP A 454 9.67 -25.10 -28.57
CA ASP A 454 9.58 -26.36 -27.80
C ASP A 454 8.39 -27.23 -28.23
N GLY A 455 8.41 -28.51 -27.83
CA GLY A 455 7.36 -29.45 -28.17
C GLY A 455 5.98 -29.05 -27.63
N VAL A 456 5.92 -28.34 -26.47
CA VAL A 456 4.67 -27.88 -25.86
C VAL A 456 4.08 -26.73 -26.66
N SER A 457 4.91 -25.74 -27.04
CA SER A 457 4.52 -24.62 -27.89
C SER A 457 4.03 -25.09 -29.25
N ARG A 458 4.72 -26.07 -29.88
CA ARG A 458 4.33 -26.62 -31.19
C ARG A 458 3.01 -27.40 -31.15
N ALA A 459 2.78 -28.14 -30.07
CA ALA A 459 1.59 -28.97 -29.93
C ALA A 459 0.31 -28.17 -29.62
N ALA A 460 0.41 -26.98 -29.05
CA ALA A 460 -0.72 -26.19 -28.67
C ALA A 460 -1.48 -25.63 -29.89
N PRO A 461 -2.82 -25.83 -30.03
CA PRO A 461 -3.60 -25.22 -31.10
C PRO A 461 -3.53 -23.69 -31.09
N THR A 462 -3.73 -23.11 -29.93
CA THR A 462 -3.61 -21.66 -29.68
C THR A 462 -2.71 -21.42 -28.47
N ILE A 463 -1.87 -20.40 -28.55
CA ILE A 463 -1.11 -19.84 -27.42
C ILE A 463 -1.73 -18.48 -27.07
N TRP A 464 -2.12 -18.33 -25.82
CA TRP A 464 -2.54 -17.07 -25.22
C TRP A 464 -1.36 -16.50 -24.45
N LEU A 465 -0.70 -15.48 -25.00
CA LEU A 465 0.43 -14.79 -24.35
C LEU A 465 -0.12 -13.68 -23.44
N VAL A 466 -0.10 -13.91 -22.14
CA VAL A 466 -0.54 -12.95 -21.09
C VAL A 466 0.66 -12.18 -20.58
N ARG A 467 0.62 -10.86 -20.71
CA ARG A 467 1.70 -9.95 -20.31
C ARG A 467 1.20 -8.87 -19.35
N GLY A 468 1.91 -8.68 -18.24
CA GLY A 468 1.76 -7.54 -17.34
C GLY A 468 2.95 -6.59 -17.50
N GLY A 469 2.74 -5.35 -18.00
CA GLY A 469 3.82 -4.39 -18.20
C GLY A 469 4.90 -4.82 -19.20
N PRO A 470 4.57 -5.22 -20.45
CA PRO A 470 5.55 -5.72 -21.43
C PRO A 470 6.68 -4.73 -21.70
N TRP A 471 6.41 -3.42 -21.63
CA TRP A 471 7.43 -2.38 -21.81
C TRP A 471 8.63 -2.46 -20.84
N ALA A 472 8.44 -3.09 -19.67
CA ALA A 472 9.51 -3.29 -18.69
C ALA A 472 10.27 -4.59 -18.89
N TYR A 473 9.55 -5.69 -19.16
CA TYR A 473 10.09 -7.07 -19.14
C TYR A 473 10.40 -7.64 -20.52
N ASP A 474 9.63 -7.24 -21.54
CA ASP A 474 9.72 -7.74 -22.91
C ASP A 474 9.87 -6.57 -23.89
N LYS A 475 10.90 -5.74 -23.68
CA LYS A 475 11.15 -4.57 -24.53
C LYS A 475 11.34 -4.98 -25.97
N GLY A 476 10.49 -4.45 -26.86
CA GLY A 476 10.51 -4.77 -28.29
C GLY A 476 9.75 -6.05 -28.62
N ASP A 477 8.88 -6.52 -27.71
CA ASP A 477 7.97 -7.67 -27.94
C ASP A 477 8.69 -8.94 -28.40
N VAL A 478 9.90 -9.19 -27.86
CA VAL A 478 10.80 -10.26 -28.31
C VAL A 478 10.11 -11.61 -28.25
N PHE A 479 9.42 -11.93 -27.13
CA PHE A 479 8.74 -13.24 -27.04
C PHE A 479 7.58 -13.37 -28.02
N LEU A 480 6.83 -12.30 -28.27
CA LEU A 480 5.77 -12.28 -29.28
C LEU A 480 6.37 -12.55 -30.68
N HIS A 481 7.44 -11.85 -31.04
CA HIS A 481 8.10 -12.04 -32.33
C HIS A 481 8.69 -13.44 -32.49
N GLU A 482 9.24 -14.04 -31.43
CA GLU A 482 9.74 -15.43 -31.50
C GLU A 482 8.62 -16.46 -31.70
N LEU A 483 7.45 -16.25 -31.09
CA LEU A 483 6.27 -17.08 -31.33
C LEU A 483 5.75 -16.92 -32.77
N GLU A 484 5.74 -15.71 -33.32
CA GLU A 484 5.36 -15.44 -34.71
C GLU A 484 6.37 -16.06 -35.70
N ALA A 485 7.68 -15.93 -35.43
CA ALA A 485 8.74 -16.56 -36.21
C ALA A 485 8.67 -18.10 -36.17
N ALA A 486 8.16 -18.68 -35.08
CA ALA A 486 7.88 -20.10 -34.95
C ALA A 486 6.62 -20.55 -35.72
N GLY A 487 6.05 -19.71 -36.61
CA GLY A 487 4.92 -20.03 -37.46
C GLY A 487 3.55 -19.78 -36.84
N ARG A 488 3.47 -18.89 -35.85
CA ARG A 488 2.22 -18.48 -35.23
C ARG A 488 1.67 -17.20 -35.82
N MET A 489 0.33 -17.08 -35.93
CA MET A 489 -0.37 -15.89 -36.40
C MET A 489 -1.22 -15.31 -35.31
N ASN A 490 -1.19 -13.99 -35.17
CA ASN A 490 -2.06 -13.25 -34.25
C ASN A 490 -3.53 -13.40 -34.71
N THR A 491 -4.39 -13.86 -33.81
CA THR A 491 -5.82 -14.09 -34.04
C THR A 491 -6.71 -13.31 -33.08
N GLY A 492 -6.11 -12.53 -32.17
CA GLY A 492 -6.84 -11.66 -31.27
C GLY A 492 -5.92 -10.94 -30.30
N HIS A 493 -6.31 -9.72 -29.95
CA HIS A 493 -5.56 -8.88 -29.03
C HIS A 493 -6.50 -8.24 -28.01
N TYR A 494 -6.14 -8.32 -26.73
CA TYR A 494 -6.79 -7.61 -25.64
C TYR A 494 -5.77 -6.71 -24.96
N TYR A 495 -6.06 -5.43 -24.90
CA TYR A 495 -5.22 -4.46 -24.22
C TYR A 495 -6.04 -3.60 -23.27
N ARG A 496 -5.64 -3.60 -22.02
CA ARG A 496 -6.10 -2.66 -21.00
C ARG A 496 -4.97 -2.46 -20.00
N PHE A 497 -4.34 -1.30 -20.08
CA PHE A 497 -3.18 -1.00 -19.23
C PHE A 497 -3.34 -1.47 -17.79
N PRO A 498 -2.37 -2.19 -17.19
CA PRO A 498 -1.09 -2.63 -17.75
C PRO A 498 -1.15 -4.04 -18.41
N ILE A 499 -2.33 -4.61 -18.61
CA ILE A 499 -2.56 -5.97 -19.12
C ILE A 499 -2.56 -5.94 -20.65
N ASP A 500 -1.80 -6.87 -21.23
CA ASP A 500 -1.71 -7.09 -22.65
C ASP A 500 -1.78 -8.60 -22.95
N ILE A 501 -2.71 -9.04 -23.82
CA ILE A 501 -2.91 -10.44 -24.15
C ILE A 501 -3.01 -10.60 -25.65
N VAL A 502 -2.18 -11.49 -26.21
CA VAL A 502 -2.19 -11.82 -27.63
C VAL A 502 -2.54 -13.30 -27.81
N GLY A 503 -3.55 -13.57 -28.64
CA GLY A 503 -3.92 -14.93 -29.08
C GLY A 503 -3.16 -15.30 -30.35
N LEU A 504 -2.47 -16.43 -30.35
CA LEU A 504 -1.57 -16.88 -31.42
C LEU A 504 -1.92 -18.32 -31.83
N THR A 505 -2.44 -18.50 -33.06
CA THR A 505 -2.77 -19.84 -33.60
C THR A 505 -1.66 -20.32 -34.53
N ALA A 506 -1.51 -21.64 -34.62
CA ALA A 506 -0.62 -22.24 -35.62
C ALA A 506 -1.05 -21.84 -37.04
N ARG A 507 -0.10 -21.47 -37.87
CA ARG A 507 -0.34 -21.24 -39.28
C ARG A 507 -0.81 -22.56 -39.88
N ARG A 508 -2.04 -22.63 -40.40
CA ARG A 508 -2.46 -23.76 -41.21
C ARG A 508 -1.75 -23.58 -42.56
N ASP A 509 -0.75 -24.44 -42.83
CA ASP A 509 -0.27 -24.59 -44.20
C ASP A 509 -1.46 -25.13 -44.99
N GLY A 510 -2.13 -24.25 -45.71
CA GLY A 510 -3.20 -24.66 -46.62
C GLY A 510 -2.60 -25.53 -47.72
N PRO A 511 -3.30 -26.53 -48.22
CA PRO A 511 -2.88 -27.31 -49.38
C PRO A 511 -3.14 -26.50 -50.67
N GLU A 512 -2.49 -25.32 -50.80
CA GLU A 512 -2.52 -24.51 -52.03
C GLU A 512 -1.07 -24.20 -52.45
N GLY A 513 -0.46 -25.18 -53.11
CA GLY A 513 0.91 -25.02 -53.66
C GLY A 513 1.35 -26.18 -54.56
N ALA A 514 0.46 -27.14 -54.84
CA ALA A 514 0.81 -28.26 -55.75
C ALA A 514 -0.20 -28.37 -56.91
N GLY A 515 -0.20 -27.39 -57.82
CA GLY A 515 -1.09 -27.47 -58.95
C GLY A 515 -1.11 -26.29 -59.92
N ALA A 516 0.07 -25.83 -60.41
CA ALA A 516 0.09 -25.04 -61.63
C ALA A 516 1.49 -25.14 -62.31
N ALA A 517 1.80 -26.31 -62.76
CA ALA A 517 2.84 -26.48 -63.77
C ALA A 517 2.36 -27.55 -64.77
N ARG A 518 1.53 -27.16 -65.70
CA ARG A 518 1.41 -27.73 -67.04
C ARG A 518 1.01 -26.63 -68.05
#